data_676ecd652594bebb29d1a4f980c7f895
#
_entry.id   676ecd652594bebb29d1a4f980c7f895
#
_cell.length_a   1.000
_cell.length_b   1.000
_cell.length_c   1.000
_cell.angle_alpha   90.00
_cell.angle_beta   90.00
_cell.angle_gamma   90.00
#
_symmetry.space_group_name_H-M   'P 1'
#
loop_
_entity.id
_entity.type
_entity.pdbx_description
1 polymer ?
#
loop_
_entity_poly.entity_id
_entity_poly.type
_entity_poly.pdbx_seq_one_letter_code
_entity_poly.pdbx_strand_id
1 'polypeptide(L)'
;MATIPFAQVRERLMADPEFKKEYDALEDEFALVASMIDARARAGMSQADVAAAMGVSQPRVARIESGKNVSIETLKRYAKATGSKLKIEMVEQKRGV
;
A
#
# COMPACT_ATOMS: atom_id res chain seq x y z
N MET A 1 14.54 -28.46 -18.90
CA MET A 1 14.88 -27.75 -17.69
C MET A 1 13.68 -27.73 -16.74
N ALA A 2 13.84 -28.29 -15.56
CA ALA A 2 12.75 -28.30 -14.61
C ALA A 2 12.60 -26.89 -14.01
N THR A 3 11.45 -26.27 -14.21
CA THR A 3 11.11 -25.00 -13.58
C THR A 3 10.58 -25.29 -12.18
N ILE A 4 11.19 -24.68 -11.17
CA ILE A 4 10.70 -24.78 -9.80
C ILE A 4 9.41 -23.94 -9.72
N PRO A 5 8.27 -24.52 -9.30
CA PRO A 5 7.04 -23.75 -9.16
C PRO A 5 7.24 -22.59 -8.18
N PHE A 6 6.71 -21.43 -8.54
CA PHE A 6 6.80 -20.24 -7.71
C PHE A 6 6.32 -20.48 -6.27
N ALA A 7 5.26 -21.28 -6.12
CA ALA A 7 4.72 -21.63 -4.80
C ALA A 7 5.76 -22.32 -3.90
N GLN A 8 6.59 -23.21 -4.45
CA GLN A 8 7.63 -23.89 -3.68
C GLN A 8 8.77 -22.95 -3.29
N VAL A 9 9.15 -22.06 -4.19
CA VAL A 9 10.16 -21.04 -3.90
C VAL A 9 9.65 -20.10 -2.81
N ARG A 10 8.39 -19.68 -2.90
CA ARG A 10 7.76 -18.83 -1.89
C ARG A 10 7.74 -19.50 -0.52
N GLU A 11 7.38 -20.79 -0.46
CA GLU A 11 7.36 -21.54 0.79
C GLU A 11 8.74 -21.59 1.45
N ARG A 12 9.79 -21.84 0.67
CA ARG A 12 11.16 -21.89 1.18
C ARG A 12 11.61 -20.52 1.72
N LEU A 13 11.29 -19.46 0.99
CA LEU A 13 11.65 -18.11 1.40
C LEU A 13 10.86 -17.68 2.63
N MET A 14 9.58 -18.04 2.70
CA MET A 14 8.72 -17.70 3.84
C MET A 14 9.07 -18.50 5.10
N ALA A 15 9.85 -19.58 4.97
CA ALA A 15 10.38 -20.30 6.12
C ALA A 15 11.52 -19.55 6.81
N ASP A 16 12.17 -18.61 6.12
CA ASP A 16 13.19 -17.73 6.70
C ASP A 16 12.50 -16.58 7.44
N PRO A 17 12.66 -16.45 8.78
CA PRO A 17 11.99 -15.39 9.54
C PRO A 17 12.35 -13.98 9.10
N GLU A 18 13.59 -13.72 8.69
CA GLU A 18 14.00 -12.40 8.22
C GLU A 18 13.37 -12.06 6.87
N PHE A 19 13.38 -13.02 5.95
CA PHE A 19 12.74 -12.84 4.65
C PHE A 19 11.23 -12.63 4.82
N LYS A 20 10.59 -13.44 5.66
CA LYS A 20 9.16 -13.31 5.93
C LYS A 20 8.81 -11.93 6.47
N LYS A 21 9.61 -11.42 7.40
CA LYS A 21 9.40 -10.09 7.97
C LYS A 21 9.45 -9.01 6.91
N GLU A 22 10.46 -9.06 6.04
CA GLU A 22 10.61 -8.11 4.94
C GLU A 22 9.47 -8.26 3.92
N TYR A 23 9.10 -9.48 3.60
CA TYR A 23 8.00 -9.77 2.68
C TYR A 23 6.67 -9.24 3.21
N ASP A 24 6.37 -9.51 4.49
CA ASP A 24 5.13 -9.04 5.11
C ASP A 24 5.07 -7.51 5.15
N ALA A 25 6.20 -6.85 5.41
CA ALA A 25 6.28 -5.39 5.38
C ALA A 25 6.01 -4.84 3.98
N LEU A 26 6.55 -5.49 2.94
CA LEU A 26 6.30 -5.11 1.55
C LEU A 26 4.85 -5.34 1.14
N GLU A 27 4.22 -6.43 1.61
CA GLU A 27 2.80 -6.68 1.35
C GLU A 27 1.93 -5.56 1.91
N ASP A 28 2.23 -5.10 3.12
CA ASP A 28 1.49 -3.99 3.75
C ASP A 28 1.65 -2.70 2.95
N GLU A 29 2.87 -2.39 2.50
CA GLU A 29 3.11 -1.24 1.64
C GLU A 29 2.36 -1.36 0.31
N PHE A 30 2.39 -2.53 -0.32
CA PHE A 30 1.67 -2.76 -1.58
C PHE A 30 0.16 -2.65 -1.40
N ALA A 31 -0.39 -3.16 -0.29
CA ALA A 31 -1.81 -3.04 -0.01
C ALA A 31 -2.23 -1.57 0.12
N LEU A 32 -1.43 -0.77 0.81
CA LEU A 32 -1.68 0.66 0.96
C LEU A 32 -1.59 1.39 -0.39
N VAL A 33 -0.52 1.12 -1.15
CA VAL A 33 -0.32 1.71 -2.48
C VAL A 33 -1.50 1.36 -3.40
N ALA A 34 -1.88 0.08 -3.45
CA ALA A 34 -2.99 -0.39 -4.27
C ALA A 34 -4.31 0.31 -3.88
N SER A 35 -4.54 0.47 -2.58
CA SER A 35 -5.73 1.15 -2.07
C SER A 35 -5.79 2.62 -2.50
N MET A 36 -4.66 3.32 -2.43
CA MET A 36 -4.58 4.71 -2.85
C MET A 36 -4.79 4.86 -4.36
N ILE A 37 -4.10 4.06 -5.16
CA ILE A 37 -4.22 4.10 -6.62
C ILE A 37 -5.65 3.75 -7.04
N ASP A 38 -6.27 2.76 -6.41
CA ASP A 38 -7.65 2.39 -6.68
C ASP A 38 -8.61 3.54 -6.37
N ALA A 39 -8.43 4.21 -5.23
CA ALA A 39 -9.25 5.37 -4.87
C ALA A 39 -9.12 6.49 -5.90
N ARG A 40 -7.90 6.77 -6.35
CA ARG A 40 -7.64 7.77 -7.38
C ARG A 40 -8.26 7.37 -8.71
N ALA A 41 -8.12 6.11 -9.11
CA ALA A 41 -8.70 5.58 -10.36
C ALA A 41 -10.23 5.66 -10.35
N ARG A 42 -10.86 5.28 -9.25
CA ARG A 42 -12.33 5.38 -9.11
C ARG A 42 -12.81 6.83 -9.21
N ALA A 43 -12.02 7.77 -8.75
CA ALA A 43 -12.32 9.19 -8.85
C ALA A 43 -12.05 9.76 -10.25
N GLY A 44 -11.42 8.99 -11.14
CA GLY A 44 -11.03 9.46 -12.46
C GLY A 44 -9.93 10.54 -12.42
N MET A 45 -9.10 10.51 -11.38
CA MET A 45 -8.09 11.55 -11.14
C MET A 45 -6.68 11.08 -11.51
N SER A 46 -5.89 11.99 -12.09
CA SER A 46 -4.45 11.80 -12.26
C SER A 46 -3.73 12.19 -10.98
N GLN A 47 -2.43 11.89 -10.89
CA GLN A 47 -1.61 12.38 -9.78
C GLN A 47 -1.63 13.92 -9.71
N ALA A 48 -1.61 14.58 -10.86
CA ALA A 48 -1.69 16.03 -10.92
C ALA A 48 -3.01 16.56 -10.36
N ASP A 49 -4.11 15.86 -10.66
CA ASP A 49 -5.43 16.24 -10.14
C ASP A 49 -5.47 16.11 -8.60
N VAL A 50 -4.92 15.03 -8.07
CA VAL A 50 -4.83 14.82 -6.61
C VAL A 50 -3.94 15.89 -5.98
N ALA A 51 -2.82 16.21 -6.62
CA ALA A 51 -1.92 17.26 -6.15
C ALA A 51 -2.65 18.60 -6.03
N ALA A 52 -3.41 18.97 -7.05
CA ALA A 52 -4.21 20.20 -7.02
C ALA A 52 -5.25 20.16 -5.90
N ALA A 53 -5.95 19.05 -5.74
CA ALA A 53 -6.96 18.89 -4.69
C ALA A 53 -6.37 18.95 -3.28
N MET A 54 -5.16 18.43 -3.10
CA MET A 54 -4.46 18.45 -1.82
C MET A 54 -3.68 19.75 -1.56
N GLY A 55 -3.47 20.55 -2.59
CA GLY A 55 -2.64 21.76 -2.48
C GLY A 55 -1.16 21.45 -2.35
N VAL A 56 -0.69 20.39 -2.97
CA VAL A 56 0.71 19.93 -2.94
C VAL A 56 1.22 19.72 -4.36
N SER A 57 2.51 19.46 -4.51
CA SER A 57 3.11 19.19 -5.82
C SER A 57 2.82 17.77 -6.27
N GLN A 58 2.87 17.51 -7.58
CA GLN A 58 2.73 16.17 -8.12
C GLN A 58 3.83 15.21 -7.61
N PRO A 59 5.11 15.61 -7.53
CA PRO A 59 6.13 14.75 -6.91
C PRO A 59 5.82 14.37 -5.47
N ARG A 60 5.15 15.26 -4.73
CA ARG A 60 4.69 14.96 -3.37
C ARG A 60 3.64 13.85 -3.38
N VAL A 61 2.67 13.90 -4.30
CA VAL A 61 1.66 12.85 -4.45
C VAL A 61 2.32 11.52 -4.82
N ALA A 62 3.28 11.54 -5.75
CA ALA A 62 4.02 10.33 -6.12
C ALA A 62 4.71 9.71 -4.90
N ARG A 63 5.29 10.54 -4.03
CA ARG A 63 5.93 10.09 -2.80
C ARG A 63 4.92 9.50 -1.82
N ILE A 64 3.76 10.13 -1.66
CA ILE A 64 2.67 9.62 -0.83
C ILE A 64 2.22 8.26 -1.36
N GLU A 65 2.05 8.12 -2.66
CA GLU A 65 1.62 6.87 -3.30
C GLU A 65 2.68 5.77 -3.26
N SER A 66 3.90 6.08 -2.85
CA SER A 66 4.90 5.03 -2.60
C SER A 66 4.61 4.23 -1.33
N GLY A 67 3.73 4.72 -0.46
CA GLY A 67 3.34 4.06 0.78
C GLY A 67 4.39 4.11 1.89
N LYS A 68 5.51 4.78 1.67
CA LYS A 68 6.61 4.85 2.64
C LYS A 68 6.48 6.08 3.52
N ASN A 69 6.53 5.86 4.84
CA ASN A 69 6.54 6.94 5.83
C ASN A 69 5.42 7.95 5.65
N VAL A 70 4.21 7.46 5.39
CA VAL A 70 3.03 8.31 5.22
C VAL A 70 2.27 8.39 6.54
N SER A 71 2.00 9.62 6.99
CA SER A 71 1.23 9.82 8.23
C SER A 71 -0.26 9.58 8.01
N ILE A 72 -0.96 9.26 9.08
CA ILE A 72 -2.42 9.10 9.05
C ILE A 72 -3.10 10.38 8.56
N GLU A 73 -2.61 11.54 9.01
CA GLU A 73 -3.14 12.83 8.58
C GLU A 73 -3.03 13.01 7.07
N THR A 74 -1.88 12.66 6.49
CA THR A 74 -1.67 12.72 5.05
C THR A 74 -2.60 11.76 4.32
N LEU A 75 -2.79 10.55 4.84
CA LEU A 75 -3.72 9.58 4.27
C LEU A 75 -5.16 10.09 4.30
N LYS A 76 -5.57 10.76 5.39
CA LYS A 76 -6.90 11.38 5.48
C LYS A 76 -7.09 12.46 4.42
N ARG A 77 -6.07 13.28 4.21
CA ARG A 77 -6.11 14.33 3.18
C ARG A 77 -6.17 13.74 1.78
N TYR A 78 -5.42 12.67 1.53
CA TYR A 78 -5.45 11.95 0.26
C TYR A 78 -6.84 11.34 0.03
N ALA A 79 -7.40 10.68 1.03
CA ALA A 79 -8.73 10.09 0.95
C ALA A 79 -9.76 11.17 0.60
N LYS A 80 -9.73 12.30 1.29
CA LYS A 80 -10.65 13.42 1.02
C LYS A 80 -10.51 13.93 -0.41
N ALA A 81 -9.28 14.08 -0.89
CA ALA A 81 -9.00 14.57 -2.25
C ALA A 81 -9.58 13.64 -3.32
N THR A 82 -9.61 12.33 -3.05
CA THR A 82 -10.13 11.32 -3.99
C THR A 82 -11.59 10.96 -3.74
N GLY A 83 -12.29 11.68 -2.86
CA GLY A 83 -13.67 11.37 -2.52
C GLY A 83 -13.84 10.07 -1.77
N SER A 84 -12.80 9.63 -1.08
CA SER A 84 -12.78 8.39 -0.30
C SER A 84 -12.80 8.70 1.20
N LYS A 85 -13.03 7.68 1.99
CA LYS A 85 -12.92 7.75 3.45
C LYS A 85 -11.85 6.77 3.92
N LEU A 86 -10.93 7.25 4.73
CA LEU A 86 -9.90 6.40 5.32
C LEU A 86 -10.53 5.54 6.42
N LYS A 87 -10.35 4.24 6.31
CA LYS A 87 -10.74 3.28 7.34
C LYS A 87 -9.49 2.66 7.92
N ILE A 88 -9.34 2.74 9.24
CA ILE A 88 -8.22 2.13 9.97
C ILE A 88 -8.82 1.24 11.03
N GLU A 89 -8.35 0.00 11.10
CA GLU A 89 -8.79 -0.93 12.12
C GLU A 89 -7.66 -1.86 12.52
N MET A 90 -7.69 -2.30 13.76
CA MET A 90 -6.83 -3.37 14.23
C MET A 90 -7.65 -4.64 14.26
N VAL A 91 -7.17 -5.67 13.60
CA VAL A 91 -7.84 -6.97 13.58
C VAL A 91 -7.09 -7.94 14.47
N GLU A 92 -7.85 -8.76 15.18
CA GLU A 92 -7.27 -9.79 16.01
C GLU A 92 -6.54 -10.79 15.14
N GLN A 93 -5.27 -11.02 15.47
CA GLN A 93 -4.47 -12.02 14.78
C GLN A 93 -4.64 -13.35 15.48
N LYS A 94 -5.15 -14.35 14.74
CA LYS A 94 -5.18 -15.71 15.29
C LYS A 94 -3.76 -16.20 15.44
N ARG A 95 -3.34 -16.40 16.68
CA ARG A 95 -2.07 -17.07 16.93
C ARG A 95 -2.20 -18.50 16.45
N GLY A 96 -1.43 -18.84 15.42
CA GLY A 96 -1.31 -20.23 15.01
C GLY A 96 -0.82 -21.06 16.18
N VAL A 97 -1.52 -22.11 16.45
CA VAL A 97 -1.12 -23.09 17.46
C VAL A 97 0.01 -23.95 16.90
#